data_1a71fd0ecbc8bf5708a1a7fe372aa4cc
#
_entry.id   1a71fd0ecbc8bf5708a1a7fe372aa4cc
#
_cell.length_a   1.000
_cell.length_b   1.000
_cell.length_c   1.000
_cell.angle_alpha   90.00
_cell.angle_beta   90.00
_cell.angle_gamma   90.00
#
_symmetry.space_group_name_H-M   'P 1'
#
loop_
_entity.id
_entity.type
_entity.pdbx_description
1 polymer ?
#
loop_
_entity_poly.entity_id
_entity_poly.type
_entity_poly.pdbx_seq_one_letter_code
_entity_poly.pdbx_strand_id
1 'polypeptide(L)'
;MTLTLIAINVLIFVIMVVKGVSAIEPRPEDLLLWGADFGPLTLAGGQWWRLFTACFLHFGIIHIGFNMYVLYQVGMTTEFLYGRAKYLFIYLLAGVGGNIVSLYVHPDSVGAGASGAIFGVYGAFLGFLLIRRSVIPKLAMAQMVRSAVIFLGINLVYGVMSRSTDLSAHIGGLAIGFVLGCYLSHSPAAVRNA
;
A
#
# COMPACT_ATOMS: atom_id res chain seq x y z
N MET A 1 10.01 8.70 7.23
CA MET A 1 9.80 7.91 5.99
C MET A 1 8.37 8.02 5.48
N THR A 2 7.36 7.88 6.34
CA THR A 2 5.94 8.04 5.95
C THR A 2 5.68 9.37 5.25
N LEU A 3 6.10 10.49 5.85
CA LEU A 3 5.94 11.81 5.22
C LEU A 3 6.72 11.95 3.90
N THR A 4 7.87 11.29 3.79
CA THR A 4 8.63 11.24 2.53
C THR A 4 7.87 10.50 1.43
N LEU A 5 7.26 9.34 1.76
CA LEU A 5 6.44 8.59 0.81
C LEU A 5 5.20 9.39 0.37
N ILE A 6 4.54 10.06 1.32
CA ILE A 6 3.42 10.97 1.02
C ILE A 6 3.88 12.08 0.06
N ALA A 7 5.00 12.74 0.37
CA ALA A 7 5.53 13.82 -0.47
C ALA A 7 5.88 13.34 -1.89
N ILE A 8 6.48 12.16 -2.04
CA ILE A 8 6.78 11.55 -3.35
C ILE A 8 5.50 11.31 -4.15
N ASN A 9 4.48 10.68 -3.54
CA ASN A 9 3.20 10.42 -4.22
C ASN A 9 2.52 11.72 -4.67
N VAL A 10 2.46 12.72 -3.78
CA VAL A 10 1.86 14.02 -4.09
C VAL A 10 2.65 14.74 -5.19
N LEU A 11 3.99 14.71 -5.12
CA LEU A 11 4.84 15.34 -6.14
C LEU A 11 4.62 14.72 -7.53
N ILE A 12 4.62 13.37 -7.61
CA ILE A 12 4.35 12.66 -8.87
C ILE A 12 2.97 13.04 -9.41
N PHE A 13 1.94 13.03 -8.57
CA PHE A 13 0.59 13.41 -8.97
C PHE A 13 0.53 14.84 -9.50
N VAL A 14 1.14 15.80 -8.81
CA VAL A 14 1.19 17.20 -9.25
C VAL A 14 1.92 17.32 -10.61
N ILE A 15 3.06 16.62 -10.78
CA ILE A 15 3.78 16.63 -12.06
C ILE A 15 2.90 16.07 -13.19
N MET A 16 2.17 14.97 -12.95
CA MET A 16 1.24 14.39 -13.94
C MET A 16 0.17 15.41 -14.36
N VAL A 17 -0.45 16.11 -13.39
CA VAL A 17 -1.46 17.14 -13.65
C VAL A 17 -0.88 18.31 -14.44
N VAL A 18 0.29 18.80 -14.06
CA VAL A 18 0.99 19.89 -14.79
C VAL A 18 1.34 19.46 -16.24
N LYS A 19 1.56 18.17 -16.47
CA LYS A 19 1.81 17.60 -17.81
C LYS A 19 0.53 17.27 -18.58
N GLY A 20 -0.65 17.65 -18.07
CA GLY A 20 -1.93 17.56 -18.77
C GLY A 20 -2.78 16.34 -18.46
N VAL A 21 -2.37 15.51 -17.49
CA VAL A 21 -3.22 14.41 -16.99
C VAL A 21 -4.36 14.99 -16.15
N SER A 22 -5.59 14.51 -16.35
CA SER A 22 -6.75 15.00 -15.58
C SER A 22 -6.54 14.76 -14.09
N ALA A 23 -6.80 15.80 -13.28
CA ALA A 23 -6.73 15.67 -11.82
C ALA A 23 -7.95 14.93 -11.23
N ILE A 24 -9.07 14.85 -11.94
CA ILE A 24 -10.32 14.26 -11.44
C ILE A 24 -10.51 12.86 -11.97
N GLU A 25 -10.43 12.70 -13.29
CA GLU A 25 -10.64 11.43 -14.01
C GLU A 25 -9.52 11.23 -15.02
N PRO A 26 -8.32 10.79 -14.60
CA PRO A 26 -7.25 10.42 -15.51
C PRO A 26 -7.66 9.22 -16.35
N ARG A 27 -7.38 9.27 -17.64
CA ARG A 27 -7.64 8.13 -18.52
C ARG A 27 -6.62 7.03 -18.25
N PRO A 28 -6.99 5.75 -18.37
CA PRO A 28 -6.05 4.63 -18.21
C PRO A 28 -4.81 4.76 -19.11
N GLU A 29 -4.98 5.25 -20.35
CA GLU A 29 -3.89 5.44 -21.31
C GLU A 29 -2.85 6.45 -20.81
N ASP A 30 -3.30 7.54 -20.16
CA ASP A 30 -2.40 8.52 -19.57
C ASP A 30 -1.57 7.88 -18.45
N LEU A 31 -2.20 7.06 -17.60
CA LEU A 31 -1.50 6.35 -16.52
C LEU A 31 -0.50 5.32 -17.07
N LEU A 32 -0.83 4.63 -18.18
CA LEU A 32 0.10 3.70 -18.85
C LEU A 32 1.35 4.42 -19.35
N LEU A 33 1.22 5.62 -19.90
CA LEU A 33 2.36 6.45 -20.32
C LEU A 33 3.27 6.81 -19.13
N TRP A 34 2.70 6.96 -17.94
CA TRP A 34 3.44 7.26 -16.70
C TRP A 34 3.96 6.03 -15.97
N GLY A 35 3.68 4.83 -16.45
CA GLY A 35 4.22 3.59 -15.89
C GLY A 35 3.24 2.85 -14.98
N ALA A 36 1.93 2.99 -15.20
CA ALA A 36 0.94 2.13 -14.58
C ALA A 36 1.14 0.66 -14.98
N ASP A 37 0.73 -0.24 -14.10
CA ASP A 37 0.84 -1.67 -14.31
C ASP A 37 -0.24 -2.18 -15.25
N PHE A 38 0.12 -3.09 -16.16
CA PHE A 38 -0.78 -3.68 -17.15
C PHE A 38 -0.15 -4.95 -17.72
N GLY A 39 -0.83 -6.08 -17.63
CA GLY A 39 -0.28 -7.40 -17.97
C GLY A 39 0.41 -7.47 -19.33
N PRO A 40 -0.20 -7.01 -20.43
CA PRO A 40 0.44 -7.01 -21.73
C PRO A 40 1.76 -6.26 -21.80
N LEU A 41 1.91 -5.15 -21.07
CA LEU A 41 3.17 -4.38 -21.04
C LEU A 41 4.15 -4.92 -19.99
N THR A 42 3.64 -5.27 -18.81
CA THR A 42 4.49 -5.70 -17.68
C THR A 42 5.03 -7.12 -17.90
N LEU A 43 4.16 -8.07 -18.25
CA LEU A 43 4.53 -9.49 -18.42
C LEU A 43 5.03 -9.77 -19.84
N ALA A 44 4.19 -9.58 -20.85
CA ALA A 44 4.55 -9.90 -22.23
C ALA A 44 5.57 -8.92 -22.82
N GLY A 45 5.47 -7.64 -22.48
CA GLY A 45 6.41 -6.59 -22.88
C GLY A 45 7.67 -6.50 -22.06
N GLY A 46 7.82 -7.30 -21.00
CA GLY A 46 9.00 -7.33 -20.13
C GLY A 46 9.24 -6.05 -19.31
N GLN A 47 8.24 -5.18 -19.15
CA GLN A 47 8.38 -3.89 -18.46
C GLN A 47 8.14 -4.03 -16.94
N TRP A 48 8.89 -4.91 -16.28
CA TRP A 48 8.75 -5.26 -14.86
C TRP A 48 8.85 -4.07 -13.90
N TRP A 49 9.51 -2.99 -14.30
CA TRP A 49 9.61 -1.75 -13.54
C TRP A 49 8.24 -1.12 -13.25
N ARG A 50 7.21 -1.44 -14.04
CA ARG A 50 5.84 -0.98 -13.85
C ARG A 50 5.23 -1.44 -12.53
N LEU A 51 5.62 -2.62 -12.04
CA LEU A 51 5.22 -3.11 -10.72
C LEU A 51 5.58 -2.15 -9.59
N PHE A 52 6.71 -1.45 -9.75
CA PHE A 52 7.18 -0.46 -8.79
C PHE A 52 6.54 0.91 -9.03
N THR A 53 6.56 1.41 -10.25
CA THR A 53 6.06 2.76 -10.55
C THR A 53 4.56 2.90 -10.33
N ALA A 54 3.78 1.85 -10.59
CA ALA A 54 2.34 1.82 -10.32
C ALA A 54 1.99 2.14 -8.86
N CYS A 55 2.86 1.81 -7.90
CA CYS A 55 2.65 2.11 -6.48
C CYS A 55 2.62 3.62 -6.16
N PHE A 56 2.97 4.49 -7.10
CA PHE A 56 3.05 5.94 -6.92
C PHE A 56 2.10 6.74 -7.82
N LEU A 57 1.37 6.06 -8.71
CA LEU A 57 0.40 6.67 -9.61
C LEU A 57 -1.02 6.60 -9.04
N HIS A 58 -1.90 7.54 -9.40
CA HIS A 58 -3.25 7.57 -8.83
C HIS A 58 -4.31 7.98 -9.85
N PHE A 59 -5.49 7.35 -9.73
CA PHE A 59 -6.69 7.62 -10.54
C PHE A 59 -7.45 8.87 -10.03
N GLY A 60 -6.76 10.01 -9.88
CA GLY A 60 -7.37 11.29 -9.53
C GLY A 60 -7.24 11.71 -8.07
N ILE A 61 -7.69 12.95 -7.81
CA ILE A 61 -7.47 13.66 -6.52
C ILE A 61 -8.12 12.96 -5.33
N ILE A 62 -9.29 12.36 -5.50
CA ILE A 62 -9.98 11.65 -4.42
C ILE A 62 -9.20 10.40 -4.04
N HIS A 63 -8.70 9.65 -5.05
CA HIS A 63 -7.94 8.43 -4.83
C HIS A 63 -6.62 8.71 -4.10
N ILE A 64 -5.83 9.69 -4.56
CA ILE A 64 -4.60 10.05 -3.85
C ILE A 64 -4.88 10.63 -2.47
N GLY A 65 -5.88 11.49 -2.32
CA GLY A 65 -6.23 12.08 -1.03
C GLY A 65 -6.54 11.01 0.02
N PHE A 66 -7.36 10.03 -0.34
CA PHE A 66 -7.69 8.92 0.54
C PHE A 66 -6.47 8.04 0.86
N ASN A 67 -5.67 7.68 -0.15
CA ASN A 67 -4.44 6.90 0.07
C ASN A 67 -3.47 7.62 1.01
N MET A 68 -3.24 8.92 0.81
CA MET A 68 -2.29 9.68 1.66
C MET A 68 -2.81 9.87 3.08
N TYR A 69 -4.11 10.06 3.25
CA TYR A 69 -4.73 10.10 4.58
C TYR A 69 -4.50 8.79 5.33
N VAL A 70 -4.78 7.67 4.69
CA VAL A 70 -4.62 6.34 5.29
C VAL A 70 -3.14 6.03 5.56
N LEU A 71 -2.27 6.33 4.59
CA LEU A 71 -0.83 6.15 4.75
C LEU A 71 -0.29 6.97 5.93
N TYR A 72 -0.78 8.19 6.13
CA TYR A 72 -0.42 8.98 7.30
C TYR A 72 -0.82 8.27 8.61
N GLN A 73 -2.05 7.80 8.71
CA GLN A 73 -2.59 7.19 9.93
C GLN A 73 -1.86 5.90 10.32
N VAL A 74 -1.80 4.92 9.43
CA VAL A 74 -1.16 3.63 9.74
C VAL A 74 0.35 3.69 9.61
N GLY A 75 0.85 4.48 8.66
CA GLY A 75 2.27 4.56 8.35
C GLY A 75 3.09 5.14 9.50
N MET A 76 2.62 6.22 10.13
CA MET A 76 3.32 6.83 11.27
C MET A 76 3.50 5.82 12.42
N THR A 77 2.46 5.06 12.75
CA THR A 77 2.52 4.04 13.80
C THR A 77 3.46 2.89 13.39
N THR A 78 3.33 2.38 12.18
CA THR A 78 4.12 1.24 11.70
C THR A 78 5.60 1.61 11.52
N GLU A 79 5.89 2.82 11.04
CA GLU A 79 7.25 3.36 10.97
C GLU A 79 7.90 3.45 12.36
N PHE A 80 7.13 3.91 13.38
CA PHE A 80 7.61 3.94 14.76
C PHE A 80 7.96 2.55 15.29
N LEU A 81 7.14 1.54 14.99
CA LEU A 81 7.33 0.16 15.47
C LEU A 81 8.52 -0.54 14.80
N TYR A 82 8.75 -0.32 13.51
CA TYR A 82 9.77 -1.04 12.72
C TYR A 82 11.05 -0.24 12.46
N GLY A 83 10.99 1.09 12.60
CA GLY A 83 12.03 2.01 12.13
C GLY A 83 11.97 2.20 10.61
N ARG A 84 12.62 3.28 10.14
CA ARG A 84 12.52 3.78 8.76
C ARG A 84 12.86 2.75 7.68
N ALA A 85 13.95 2.01 7.85
CA ALA A 85 14.46 1.09 6.83
C ALA A 85 13.55 -0.11 6.64
N LYS A 86 13.14 -0.78 7.74
CA LYS A 86 12.23 -1.92 7.67
C LYS A 86 10.84 -1.51 7.17
N TYR A 87 10.36 -0.35 7.60
CA TYR A 87 9.09 0.20 7.15
C TYR A 87 9.10 0.45 5.62
N LEU A 88 10.15 1.08 5.09
CA LEU A 88 10.29 1.28 3.65
C LEU A 88 10.34 -0.05 2.89
N PHE A 89 11.09 -1.01 3.41
CA PHE A 89 11.19 -2.35 2.83
C PHE A 89 9.82 -3.05 2.76
N ILE A 90 9.05 -2.98 3.86
CA ILE A 90 7.68 -3.53 3.91
C ILE A 90 6.80 -2.83 2.86
N TYR A 91 6.79 -1.50 2.84
CA TYR A 91 5.98 -0.71 1.91
C TYR A 91 6.25 -1.10 0.44
N LEU A 92 7.52 -1.14 0.06
CA LEU A 92 7.90 -1.44 -1.33
C LEU A 92 7.62 -2.89 -1.72
N LEU A 93 7.99 -3.86 -0.89
CA LEU A 93 7.76 -5.28 -1.21
C LEU A 93 6.28 -5.63 -1.23
N ALA A 94 5.50 -5.10 -0.30
CA ALA A 94 4.07 -5.35 -0.26
C ALA A 94 3.36 -4.68 -1.46
N GLY A 95 3.79 -3.48 -1.86
CA GLY A 95 3.25 -2.80 -3.04
C GLY A 95 3.53 -3.58 -4.33
N VAL A 96 4.80 -3.91 -4.57
CA VAL A 96 5.21 -4.71 -5.74
C VAL A 96 4.55 -6.08 -5.74
N GLY A 97 4.53 -6.76 -4.60
CA GLY A 97 3.90 -8.07 -4.49
C GLY A 97 2.37 -8.03 -4.65
N GLY A 98 1.71 -6.98 -4.17
CA GLY A 98 0.29 -6.74 -4.42
C GLY A 98 0.01 -6.59 -5.92
N ASN A 99 0.81 -5.79 -6.63
CA ASN A 99 0.70 -5.64 -8.08
C ASN A 99 0.95 -6.96 -8.83
N ILE A 100 1.89 -7.78 -8.37
CA ILE A 100 2.09 -9.13 -8.93
C ILE A 100 0.82 -9.97 -8.79
N VAL A 101 0.20 -9.99 -7.59
CA VAL A 101 -1.06 -10.74 -7.38
C VAL A 101 -2.17 -10.19 -8.27
N SER A 102 -2.28 -8.87 -8.41
CA SER A 102 -3.23 -8.22 -9.30
C SER A 102 -3.08 -8.67 -10.75
N LEU A 103 -1.87 -8.66 -11.28
CA LEU A 103 -1.60 -9.09 -12.64
C LEU A 103 -1.98 -10.55 -12.93
N TYR A 104 -1.85 -11.44 -11.93
CA TYR A 104 -2.28 -12.82 -12.09
C TYR A 104 -3.80 -12.97 -12.11
N VAL A 105 -4.52 -12.12 -11.38
CA VAL A 105 -5.98 -12.19 -11.26
C VAL A 105 -6.67 -11.37 -12.35
N HIS A 106 -6.11 -10.21 -12.68
CA HIS A 106 -6.69 -9.24 -13.61
C HIS A 106 -5.63 -8.71 -14.61
N PRO A 107 -5.06 -9.56 -15.48
CA PRO A 107 -3.97 -9.16 -16.37
C PRO A 107 -4.33 -8.03 -17.35
N ASP A 108 -5.61 -7.93 -17.71
CA ASP A 108 -6.11 -6.94 -18.67
C ASP A 108 -6.60 -5.64 -18.01
N SER A 109 -6.34 -5.46 -16.73
CA SER A 109 -6.69 -4.22 -16.00
C SER A 109 -5.46 -3.33 -15.80
N VAL A 110 -5.67 -2.03 -15.89
CA VAL A 110 -4.62 -1.04 -15.56
C VAL A 110 -4.58 -0.84 -14.07
N GLY A 111 -3.45 -1.18 -13.44
CA GLY A 111 -3.20 -1.05 -12.02
C GLY A 111 -2.41 0.22 -11.70
N ALA A 112 -2.90 1.02 -10.75
CA ALA A 112 -2.19 2.17 -10.20
C ALA A 112 -2.73 2.52 -8.81
N GLY A 113 -1.85 2.78 -7.86
CA GLY A 113 -2.21 3.20 -6.52
C GLY A 113 -1.21 2.74 -5.45
N ALA A 114 -1.05 3.55 -4.42
CA ALA A 114 -0.29 3.18 -3.23
C ALA A 114 -1.01 2.14 -2.35
N SER A 115 -2.27 1.79 -2.67
CA SER A 115 -3.15 1.06 -1.78
C SER A 115 -2.65 -0.35 -1.45
N GLY A 116 -2.10 -1.10 -2.40
CA GLY A 116 -1.48 -2.40 -2.14
C GLY A 116 -0.36 -2.32 -1.10
N ALA A 117 0.51 -1.31 -1.21
CA ALA A 117 1.57 -1.06 -0.22
C ALA A 117 0.99 -0.64 1.15
N ILE A 118 -0.07 0.18 1.17
CA ILE A 118 -0.75 0.62 2.40
C ILE A 118 -1.39 -0.58 3.11
N PHE A 119 -2.07 -1.47 2.38
CA PHE A 119 -2.57 -2.72 2.94
C PHE A 119 -1.44 -3.59 3.49
N GLY A 120 -0.27 -3.60 2.82
CA GLY A 120 0.94 -4.23 3.34
C GLY A 120 1.44 -3.64 4.66
N VAL A 121 1.40 -2.32 4.80
CA VAL A 121 1.72 -1.63 6.06
C VAL A 121 0.73 -2.03 7.17
N TYR A 122 -0.58 -2.15 6.86
CA TYR A 122 -1.56 -2.72 7.79
C TYR A 122 -1.28 -4.17 8.14
N GLY A 123 -0.93 -4.98 7.13
CA GLY A 123 -0.52 -6.38 7.35
C GLY A 123 0.66 -6.47 8.32
N ALA A 124 1.70 -5.68 8.12
CA ALA A 124 2.85 -5.63 9.00
C ALA A 124 2.48 -5.17 10.41
N PHE A 125 1.62 -4.16 10.53
CA PHE A 125 1.10 -3.72 11.82
C PHE A 125 0.40 -4.87 12.56
N LEU A 126 -0.48 -5.63 11.90
CA LEU A 126 -1.13 -6.81 12.50
C LEU A 126 -0.13 -7.91 12.85
N GLY A 127 0.88 -8.15 12.00
CA GLY A 127 1.98 -9.09 12.27
C GLY A 127 2.76 -8.72 13.53
N PHE A 128 3.05 -7.42 13.71
CA PHE A 128 3.67 -6.91 14.94
C PHE A 128 2.80 -7.18 16.16
N LEU A 129 1.51 -6.86 16.11
CA LEU A 129 0.59 -7.09 17.22
C LEU A 129 0.53 -8.58 17.62
N LEU A 130 0.51 -9.48 16.63
CA LEU A 130 0.50 -10.93 16.87
C LEU A 130 1.76 -11.39 17.59
N ILE A 131 2.94 -11.00 17.12
CA ILE A 131 4.23 -11.43 17.67
C ILE A 131 4.50 -10.81 19.04
N ARG A 132 4.12 -9.54 19.23
CA ARG A 132 4.38 -8.79 20.48
C ARG A 132 3.19 -8.77 21.46
N ARG A 133 2.19 -9.61 21.26
CA ARG A 133 0.96 -9.66 22.07
C ARG A 133 1.18 -9.80 23.59
N SER A 134 2.28 -10.42 24.02
CA SER A 134 2.56 -10.63 25.45
C SER A 134 3.07 -9.38 26.17
N VAL A 135 3.62 -8.41 25.43
CA VAL A 135 4.19 -7.16 26.00
C VAL A 135 3.30 -5.95 25.81
N ILE A 136 2.23 -6.06 25.00
CA ILE A 136 1.27 -4.97 24.78
C ILE A 136 0.13 -5.09 25.79
N PRO A 137 -0.24 -4.01 26.52
CA PRO A 137 -1.38 -4.02 27.41
C PRO A 137 -2.67 -4.45 26.71
N LYS A 138 -3.48 -5.32 27.33
CA LYS A 138 -4.69 -5.91 26.71
C LYS A 138 -5.66 -4.87 26.14
N LEU A 139 -5.85 -3.75 26.86
CA LEU A 139 -6.75 -2.67 26.41
C LEU A 139 -6.21 -1.98 25.14
N ALA A 140 -4.92 -1.66 25.11
CA ALA A 140 -4.27 -1.08 23.93
C ALA A 140 -4.33 -2.03 22.74
N MET A 141 -4.04 -3.32 22.97
CA MET A 141 -4.16 -4.37 21.95
C MET A 141 -5.56 -4.41 21.34
N ALA A 142 -6.60 -4.45 22.19
CA ALA A 142 -7.98 -4.50 21.73
C ALA A 142 -8.35 -3.27 20.88
N GLN A 143 -7.93 -2.07 21.30
CA GLN A 143 -8.17 -0.84 20.53
C GLN A 143 -7.45 -0.85 19.18
N MET A 144 -6.18 -1.26 19.15
CA MET A 144 -5.38 -1.32 17.92
C MET A 144 -5.95 -2.34 16.92
N VAL A 145 -6.31 -3.53 17.39
CA VAL A 145 -6.93 -4.58 16.55
C VAL A 145 -8.29 -4.11 16.04
N ARG A 146 -9.14 -3.54 16.93
CA ARG A 146 -10.46 -3.02 16.54
C ARG A 146 -10.34 -1.97 15.42
N SER A 147 -9.44 -1.00 15.58
CA SER A 147 -9.25 0.05 14.57
C SER A 147 -8.79 -0.54 13.22
N ALA A 148 -7.85 -1.49 13.24
CA ALA A 148 -7.38 -2.17 12.04
C ALA A 148 -8.50 -2.99 11.36
N VAL A 149 -9.27 -3.75 12.14
CA VAL A 149 -10.39 -4.57 11.60
C VAL A 149 -11.48 -3.70 10.99
N ILE A 150 -11.86 -2.61 11.65
CA ILE A 150 -12.86 -1.67 11.11
C ILE A 150 -12.36 -1.07 9.80
N PHE A 151 -11.11 -0.57 9.77
CA PHE A 151 -10.55 0.01 8.55
C PHE A 151 -10.50 -1.02 7.40
N LEU A 152 -9.92 -2.19 7.65
CA LEU A 152 -9.80 -3.24 6.63
C LEU A 152 -11.19 -3.72 6.17
N GLY A 153 -12.14 -3.88 7.10
CA GLY A 153 -13.52 -4.28 6.78
C GLY A 153 -14.23 -3.27 5.88
N ILE A 154 -14.16 -1.98 6.21
CA ILE A 154 -14.74 -0.91 5.36
C ILE A 154 -14.11 -0.92 3.97
N ASN A 155 -12.78 -1.00 3.88
CA ASN A 155 -12.08 -0.99 2.59
C ASN A 155 -12.36 -2.26 1.78
N LEU A 156 -12.49 -3.41 2.42
CA LEU A 156 -12.84 -4.67 1.76
C LEU A 156 -14.26 -4.61 1.19
N VAL A 157 -15.23 -4.14 1.98
CA VAL A 157 -16.63 -3.97 1.54
C VAL A 157 -16.68 -2.98 0.38
N TYR A 158 -16.02 -1.82 0.51
CA TYR A 158 -15.94 -0.84 -0.57
C TYR A 158 -15.27 -1.45 -1.82
N GLY A 159 -14.19 -2.21 -1.66
CA GLY A 159 -13.49 -2.88 -2.76
C GLY A 159 -14.36 -3.87 -3.54
N VAL A 160 -15.20 -4.64 -2.84
CA VAL A 160 -16.15 -5.55 -3.47
C VAL A 160 -17.25 -4.80 -4.21
N MET A 161 -17.73 -3.68 -3.66
CA MET A 161 -18.80 -2.86 -4.25
C MET A 161 -18.33 -1.96 -5.40
N SER A 162 -17.07 -1.56 -5.39
CA SER A 162 -16.48 -0.63 -6.36
C SER A 162 -15.70 -1.39 -7.43
N ARG A 163 -16.12 -1.26 -8.69
CA ARG A 163 -15.39 -1.83 -9.84
C ARG A 163 -14.02 -1.15 -10.09
N SER A 164 -13.76 -0.02 -9.43
CA SER A 164 -12.51 0.74 -9.57
C SER A 164 -11.44 0.37 -8.55
N THR A 165 -11.71 -0.57 -7.64
CA THR A 165 -10.79 -0.96 -6.57
C THR A 165 -10.20 -2.33 -6.85
N ASP A 166 -8.88 -2.40 -6.87
CA ASP A 166 -8.15 -3.66 -7.05
C ASP A 166 -8.04 -4.44 -5.74
N LEU A 167 -9.03 -5.29 -5.50
CA LEU A 167 -9.08 -6.12 -4.30
C LEU A 167 -7.93 -7.14 -4.23
N SER A 168 -7.47 -7.64 -5.38
CA SER A 168 -6.37 -8.61 -5.45
C SER A 168 -5.05 -7.99 -5.00
N ALA A 169 -4.75 -6.76 -5.44
CA ALA A 169 -3.59 -6.01 -4.96
C ALA A 169 -3.65 -5.74 -3.45
N HIS A 170 -4.84 -5.42 -2.92
CA HIS A 170 -5.04 -5.20 -1.49
C HIS A 170 -4.77 -6.46 -0.65
N ILE A 171 -5.36 -7.60 -1.06
CA ILE A 171 -5.19 -8.88 -0.35
C ILE A 171 -3.74 -9.35 -0.46
N GLY A 172 -3.13 -9.27 -1.65
CA GLY A 172 -1.73 -9.62 -1.87
C GLY A 172 -0.79 -8.79 -1.01
N GLY A 173 -0.97 -7.47 -1.03
CA GLY A 173 -0.20 -6.55 -0.21
C GLY A 173 -0.34 -6.83 1.30
N LEU A 174 -1.58 -7.00 1.78
CA LEU A 174 -1.87 -7.32 3.18
C LEU A 174 -1.16 -8.61 3.64
N ALA A 175 -1.26 -9.68 2.83
CA ALA A 175 -0.67 -10.98 3.16
C ALA A 175 0.87 -10.90 3.21
N ILE A 176 1.49 -10.28 2.21
CA ILE A 176 2.95 -10.09 2.17
C ILE A 176 3.41 -9.23 3.33
N GLY A 177 2.74 -8.12 3.58
CA GLY A 177 3.05 -7.25 4.71
C GLY A 177 2.91 -7.94 6.05
N PHE A 178 1.88 -8.78 6.23
CA PHE A 178 1.69 -9.58 7.45
C PHE A 178 2.85 -10.55 7.70
N VAL A 179 3.25 -11.31 6.68
CA VAL A 179 4.38 -12.25 6.77
C VAL A 179 5.69 -11.51 7.09
N LEU A 180 5.98 -10.41 6.37
CA LEU A 180 7.15 -9.57 6.63
C LEU A 180 7.10 -8.98 8.03
N GLY A 181 5.93 -8.54 8.47
CA GLY A 181 5.71 -7.98 9.79
C GLY A 181 6.00 -8.98 10.91
N CYS A 182 5.48 -10.20 10.79
CA CYS A 182 5.81 -11.28 11.71
C CYS A 182 7.31 -11.52 11.77
N TYR A 183 7.96 -11.69 10.62
CA TYR A 183 9.39 -11.98 10.53
C TYR A 183 10.26 -10.86 11.15
N LEU A 184 10.03 -9.62 10.75
CA LEU A 184 10.83 -8.47 11.17
C LEU A 184 10.61 -8.05 12.63
N SER A 185 9.49 -8.48 13.24
CA SER A 185 9.19 -8.20 14.66
C SER A 185 10.02 -9.03 15.63
N HIS A 186 10.64 -10.11 15.20
CA HIS A 186 11.53 -10.94 16.05
C HIS A 186 12.88 -10.27 16.32
N SER A 187 13.28 -9.29 15.51
CA SER A 187 14.59 -8.63 15.65
C SER A 187 14.64 -7.71 16.88
N PRO A 188 15.74 -7.73 17.69
CA PRO A 188 15.89 -6.93 18.92
C PRO A 188 15.79 -5.41 18.71
N ALA A 189 16.01 -4.93 17.51
CA ALA A 189 15.97 -3.49 17.18
C ALA A 189 14.57 -2.87 17.28
N ALA A 190 13.49 -3.67 17.28
CA ALA A 190 12.12 -3.19 17.41
C ALA A 190 11.74 -2.76 18.86
N VAL A 191 12.62 -2.99 19.83
CA VAL A 191 12.36 -2.69 21.26
C VAL A 191 13.04 -1.40 21.74
N ARG A 192 13.94 -0.83 20.96
CA ARG A 192 14.74 0.35 21.40
C ARG A 192 14.03 1.69 21.26
N ASN A 193 12.85 1.75 20.64
CA ASN A 193 12.08 2.98 20.38
C ASN A 193 10.64 2.92 20.92
N ALA A 194 10.31 1.96 21.78
CA ALA A 194 9.01 1.84 22.43
C ALA A 194 9.05 2.37 23.86
#